data_5aecdf3aa67ba6ee7afe07fba1add68b
#
_entry.id   5aecdf3aa67ba6ee7afe07fba1add68b
#
_cell.length_a   1.000
_cell.length_b   1.000
_cell.length_c   1.000
_cell.angle_alpha   90.00
_cell.angle_beta   90.00
_cell.angle_gamma   90.00
#
_symmetry.space_group_name_H-M   'P 1'
#
loop_
_entity.id
_entity.type
_entity.pdbx_description
1 polymer ?
#
loop_
_entity_poly.entity_id
_entity_poly.type
_entity_poly.pdbx_seq_one_letter_code
_entity_poly.pdbx_strand_id
1 'polypeptide(L)'
;SVYLFENHFHDSSLSSSHELVFAGTYDAMGNQYSQVENTSWDLYLAKLGQYTKGFSAAAGNSLLSFGVPGSHPVQNLLWLRVEDAAKFAAGFKKYNEKYNPDDRRVTLGQFRLGRSPLGETHYVLVGVNDFKTAMNTGLYRESNKDAKTAWGKYMEDIDGVIKLIRTSTRVMVGKW
;
A
#
# COMPACT_ATOMS: atom_id res chain seq x y z
N SER A 1 -1.16 -2.72 15.53
CA SER A 1 -1.17 -3.96 14.72
C SER A 1 0.14 -4.13 13.99
N VAL A 2 0.59 -5.36 13.90
CA VAL A 2 1.77 -5.79 13.14
C VAL A 2 1.31 -6.77 12.08
N TYR A 3 1.79 -6.60 10.86
CA TYR A 3 1.46 -7.47 9.75
C TYR A 3 2.76 -7.99 9.12
N LEU A 4 2.80 -9.27 8.80
CA LEU A 4 3.86 -9.88 7.99
C LEU A 4 3.28 -10.25 6.63
N PHE A 5 3.95 -9.81 5.59
CA PHE A 5 3.62 -10.14 4.20
C PHE A 5 4.78 -10.87 3.55
N GLU A 6 4.46 -11.81 2.68
CA GLU A 6 5.37 -12.43 1.72
C GLU A 6 5.20 -11.80 0.35
N ASN A 7 6.30 -11.38 -0.29
CA ASN A 7 6.29 -10.80 -1.63
C ASN A 7 6.31 -11.90 -2.69
N HIS A 8 5.32 -11.89 -3.59
CA HIS A 8 5.19 -12.91 -4.65
C HIS A 8 5.58 -12.39 -6.02
N PHE A 9 4.97 -11.29 -6.47
CA PHE A 9 5.24 -10.71 -7.78
C PHE A 9 5.76 -9.29 -7.61
N HIS A 10 6.99 -9.06 -8.08
CA HIS A 10 7.65 -7.76 -8.02
C HIS A 10 8.69 -7.65 -9.12
N ASP A 11 9.05 -6.44 -9.49
CA ASP A 11 10.18 -6.21 -10.39
C ASP A 11 11.53 -6.31 -9.64
N SER A 12 12.63 -6.25 -10.39
CA SER A 12 13.99 -6.40 -9.87
C SER A 12 14.43 -5.28 -8.91
N SER A 13 13.67 -4.18 -8.79
CA SER A 13 13.95 -3.09 -7.85
C SER A 13 13.56 -3.42 -6.42
N LEU A 14 12.73 -4.45 -6.22
CA LEU A 14 12.34 -4.95 -4.90
C LEU A 14 12.99 -6.33 -4.69
N SER A 15 14.00 -6.40 -3.85
CA SER A 15 14.73 -7.64 -3.56
C SER A 15 14.36 -8.28 -2.22
N SER A 16 13.45 -7.67 -1.45
CA SER A 16 12.97 -8.24 -0.18
C SER A 16 11.96 -9.36 -0.42
N SER A 17 12.14 -10.49 0.27
CA SER A 17 11.17 -11.60 0.24
C SER A 17 9.93 -11.33 1.09
N HIS A 18 10.08 -10.51 2.14
CA HIS A 18 9.01 -10.22 3.09
C HIS A 18 8.97 -8.74 3.44
N GLU A 19 7.80 -8.29 3.89
CA GLU A 19 7.59 -6.96 4.44
C GLU A 19 6.93 -7.05 5.81
N LEU A 20 7.52 -6.36 6.79
CA LEU A 20 6.94 -6.20 8.12
C LEU A 20 6.32 -4.80 8.19
N VAL A 21 5.02 -4.74 8.46
CA VAL A 21 4.26 -3.47 8.50
C VAL A 21 3.71 -3.24 9.89
N PHE A 22 4.15 -2.14 10.50
CA PHE A 22 3.56 -1.62 11.74
C PHE A 22 2.50 -0.58 11.40
N ALA A 23 1.30 -0.73 11.96
CA ALA A 23 0.21 0.21 11.75
C ALA A 23 -0.42 0.63 13.08
N GLY A 24 -0.57 1.92 13.27
CA GLY A 24 -1.11 2.51 14.49
C GLY A 24 -1.40 4.00 14.32
N THR A 25 -1.82 4.64 15.41
CA THR A 25 -1.93 6.10 15.48
C THR A 25 -0.54 6.74 15.48
N TYR A 26 -0.47 8.03 15.15
CA TYR A 26 0.79 8.78 15.21
C TYR A 26 1.42 8.73 16.61
N ASP A 27 0.60 8.83 17.66
CA ASP A 27 1.09 8.77 19.04
C ASP A 27 1.68 7.40 19.37
N ALA A 28 0.97 6.32 19.00
CA ALA A 28 1.46 4.96 19.24
C ALA A 28 2.77 4.69 18.49
N MET A 29 2.87 5.11 17.23
CA MET A 29 4.07 4.94 16.42
C MET A 29 5.21 5.84 16.92
N GLY A 30 4.92 7.10 17.24
CA GLY A 30 5.91 8.03 17.80
C GLY A 30 6.49 7.55 19.12
N ASN A 31 5.66 7.09 20.02
CA ASN A 31 6.10 6.53 21.31
C ASN A 31 6.98 5.29 21.14
N GLN A 32 6.65 4.41 20.19
CA GLN A 32 7.45 3.22 19.91
C GLN A 32 8.88 3.57 19.48
N TYR A 33 9.07 4.62 18.69
CA TYR A 33 10.38 5.02 18.18
C TYR A 33 11.12 6.05 19.06
N SER A 34 10.43 6.69 20.00
CA SER A 34 11.02 7.72 20.87
C SER A 34 11.48 7.19 22.24
N GLN A 35 11.18 5.94 22.57
CA GLN A 35 11.63 5.35 23.83
C GLN A 35 13.12 5.06 23.77
N VAL A 36 13.88 5.75 24.64
CA VAL A 36 15.35 5.66 24.71
C VAL A 36 15.82 4.29 25.25
N GLU A 37 15.02 3.67 26.11
CA GLU A 37 15.28 2.33 26.66
C GLU A 37 13.99 1.49 26.61
N ASN A 38 13.94 0.53 25.70
CA ASN A 38 12.84 -0.43 25.59
C ASN A 38 13.40 -1.84 25.41
N THR A 39 13.69 -2.50 26.53
CA THR A 39 14.25 -3.86 26.54
C THR A 39 13.44 -4.85 25.71
N SER A 40 12.11 -4.73 25.70
CA SER A 40 11.25 -5.60 24.88
C SER A 40 11.44 -5.33 23.38
N TRP A 41 11.63 -4.08 22.99
CA TRP A 41 11.88 -3.72 21.59
C TRP A 41 13.27 -4.19 21.15
N ASP A 42 14.29 -4.00 22.00
CA ASP A 42 15.66 -4.43 21.73
C ASP A 42 15.75 -5.96 21.60
N LEU A 43 15.07 -6.68 22.49
CA LEU A 43 14.97 -8.15 22.40
C LEU A 43 14.26 -8.61 21.14
N TYR A 44 13.18 -7.92 20.76
CA TYR A 44 12.45 -8.19 19.51
C TYR A 44 13.38 -8.00 18.30
N LEU A 45 14.08 -6.86 18.21
CA LEU A 45 15.01 -6.58 17.11
C LEU A 45 16.17 -7.58 17.07
N ALA A 46 16.74 -7.93 18.22
CA ALA A 46 17.81 -8.93 18.31
C ALA A 46 17.34 -10.31 17.81
N LYS A 47 16.13 -10.72 18.18
CA LYS A 47 15.53 -11.96 17.67
C LYS A 47 15.20 -11.89 16.19
N LEU A 48 14.58 -10.81 15.73
CA LEU A 48 14.29 -10.60 14.32
C LEU A 48 15.55 -10.68 13.47
N GLY A 49 16.64 -10.06 13.92
CA GLY A 49 17.94 -10.06 13.24
C GLY A 49 18.60 -11.43 13.10
N GLN A 50 18.19 -12.44 13.90
CA GLN A 50 18.66 -13.83 13.74
C GLN A 50 18.05 -14.53 12.51
N TYR A 51 16.87 -14.08 12.05
CA TYR A 51 16.11 -14.71 10.97
C TYR A 51 16.03 -13.85 9.71
N THR A 52 16.35 -12.56 9.82
CA THR A 52 16.15 -11.59 8.74
C THR A 52 17.39 -10.72 8.55
N LYS A 53 17.54 -10.26 7.31
CA LYS A 53 18.46 -9.16 6.97
C LYS A 53 17.61 -7.98 6.51
N GLY A 54 17.69 -6.87 7.22
CA GLY A 54 16.99 -5.64 6.84
C GLY A 54 17.45 -5.15 5.47
N PHE A 55 16.53 -4.73 4.65
CA PHE A 55 16.81 -4.22 3.30
C PHE A 55 16.51 -2.72 3.21
N SER A 56 15.28 -2.32 3.53
CA SER A 56 14.86 -0.92 3.52
C SER A 56 13.72 -0.71 4.52
N ALA A 57 13.52 0.53 4.94
CA ALA A 57 12.41 0.91 5.78
C ALA A 57 11.83 2.25 5.30
N ALA A 58 10.52 2.38 5.39
CA ALA A 58 9.82 3.62 5.09
C ALA A 58 8.64 3.80 6.05
N ALA A 59 8.29 5.03 6.33
CA ALA A 59 7.09 5.36 7.09
C ALA A 59 6.23 6.36 6.33
N GLY A 60 4.93 6.24 6.50
CA GLY A 60 3.95 7.08 5.82
C GLY A 60 2.60 7.04 6.50
N ASN A 61 1.61 7.58 5.84
CA ASN A 61 0.24 7.55 6.30
C ASN A 61 -0.74 7.28 5.17
N SER A 62 -1.85 6.63 5.49
CA SER A 62 -3.00 6.54 4.59
C SER A 62 -3.67 7.90 4.49
N LEU A 63 -3.95 8.35 3.27
CA LEU A 63 -4.67 9.59 2.98
C LEU A 63 -6.16 9.31 2.78
N LEU A 64 -6.48 8.29 1.98
CA LEU A 64 -7.84 7.88 1.66
C LEU A 64 -7.92 6.35 1.65
N SER A 65 -9.03 5.80 2.14
CA SER A 65 -9.28 4.35 2.12
C SER A 65 -10.75 4.07 1.85
N PHE A 66 -11.00 3.08 1.00
CA PHE A 66 -12.33 2.59 0.65
C PHE A 66 -12.35 1.07 0.82
N GLY A 67 -13.47 0.52 1.26
CA GLY A 67 -13.62 -0.89 1.60
C GLY A 67 -13.25 -1.21 3.06
N VAL A 68 -13.41 -2.46 3.47
CA VAL A 68 -13.26 -2.90 4.87
C VAL A 68 -11.79 -3.12 5.23
N PRO A 69 -11.26 -2.50 6.30
CA PRO A 69 -9.88 -2.70 6.74
C PRO A 69 -9.60 -4.15 7.16
N GLY A 70 -8.46 -4.70 6.73
CA GLY A 70 -7.92 -5.96 7.24
C GLY A 70 -8.58 -7.24 6.73
N SER A 71 -9.47 -7.15 5.75
CA SER A 71 -10.20 -8.31 5.19
C SER A 71 -9.60 -8.87 3.90
N HIS A 72 -8.49 -8.32 3.40
CA HIS A 72 -7.96 -8.65 2.08
C HIS A 72 -6.49 -9.09 2.18
N PRO A 73 -6.24 -10.42 2.19
CA PRO A 73 -4.89 -10.95 2.39
C PRO A 73 -3.96 -10.76 1.20
N VAL A 74 -4.49 -10.69 -0.03
CA VAL A 74 -3.69 -10.46 -1.24
C VAL A 74 -3.71 -8.99 -1.58
N GLN A 75 -2.54 -8.37 -1.71
CA GLN A 75 -2.41 -6.93 -1.90
C GLN A 75 -1.52 -6.61 -3.11
N ASN A 76 -2.08 -5.91 -4.08
CA ASN A 76 -1.31 -5.28 -5.15
C ASN A 76 -0.94 -3.86 -4.72
N LEU A 77 0.33 -3.51 -4.82
CA LEU A 77 0.83 -2.16 -4.56
C LEU A 77 1.32 -1.53 -5.84
N LEU A 78 0.88 -0.29 -6.07
CA LEU A 78 1.40 0.58 -7.11
C LEU A 78 2.19 1.69 -6.41
N TRP A 79 3.47 1.78 -6.72
CA TRP A 79 4.39 2.76 -6.16
C TRP A 79 4.50 3.91 -7.14
N LEU A 80 4.15 5.11 -6.68
CA LEU A 80 3.91 6.25 -7.54
C LEU A 80 4.81 7.44 -7.17
N ARG A 81 5.31 8.14 -8.19
CA ARG A 81 5.69 9.54 -8.04
C ARG A 81 4.50 10.40 -8.41
N VAL A 82 4.11 11.29 -7.54
CA VAL A 82 2.96 12.17 -7.71
C VAL A 82 3.43 13.61 -7.70
N GLU A 83 3.15 14.35 -8.79
CA GLU A 83 3.53 15.73 -8.96
C GLU A 83 2.48 16.70 -8.37
N ASP A 84 1.19 16.34 -8.47
CA ASP A 84 0.08 17.09 -7.86
C ASP A 84 -0.76 16.16 -6.98
N ALA A 85 -0.40 16.12 -5.69
CA ALA A 85 -1.05 15.25 -4.72
C ALA A 85 -2.52 15.61 -4.48
N ALA A 86 -2.89 16.88 -4.55
CA ALA A 86 -4.26 17.34 -4.33
C ALA A 86 -5.17 16.90 -5.48
N LYS A 87 -4.74 17.09 -6.72
CA LYS A 87 -5.46 16.69 -7.91
C LYS A 87 -5.61 15.16 -7.96
N PHE A 88 -4.53 14.42 -7.67
CA PHE A 88 -4.58 12.97 -7.62
C PHE A 88 -5.55 12.46 -6.55
N ALA A 89 -5.47 12.97 -5.31
CA ALA A 89 -6.34 12.55 -4.21
C ALA A 89 -7.82 12.88 -4.50
N ALA A 90 -8.11 14.03 -5.11
CA ALA A 90 -9.47 14.40 -5.49
C ALA A 90 -10.07 13.43 -6.53
N GLY A 91 -9.32 13.11 -7.59
CA GLY A 91 -9.72 12.15 -8.62
C GLY A 91 -9.89 10.74 -8.04
N PHE A 92 -8.93 10.29 -7.23
CA PHE A 92 -8.97 9.00 -6.55
C PHE A 92 -10.21 8.87 -5.65
N LYS A 93 -10.51 9.89 -4.85
CA LYS A 93 -11.69 9.94 -4.00
C LYS A 93 -12.96 9.84 -4.82
N LYS A 94 -13.15 10.74 -5.81
CA LYS A 94 -14.33 10.81 -6.67
C LYS A 94 -14.66 9.49 -7.34
N TYR A 95 -13.63 8.77 -7.84
CA TYR A 95 -13.82 7.48 -8.48
C TYR A 95 -14.20 6.39 -7.46
N ASN A 96 -13.42 6.23 -6.40
CA ASN A 96 -13.57 5.11 -5.47
C ASN A 96 -14.78 5.24 -4.55
N GLU A 97 -15.24 6.43 -4.20
CA GLU A 97 -16.49 6.63 -3.45
C GLU A 97 -17.70 6.02 -4.17
N LYS A 98 -17.69 6.00 -5.49
CA LYS A 98 -18.83 5.54 -6.28
C LYS A 98 -18.66 4.14 -6.86
N TYR A 99 -17.42 3.76 -7.18
CA TYR A 99 -17.16 2.59 -8.01
C TYR A 99 -16.16 1.59 -7.39
N ASN A 100 -15.79 1.74 -6.11
CA ASN A 100 -15.03 0.68 -5.45
C ASN A 100 -15.97 -0.48 -5.10
N PRO A 101 -15.72 -1.73 -5.56
CA PRO A 101 -16.51 -2.89 -5.15
C PRO A 101 -16.37 -3.16 -3.64
N ASP A 102 -17.43 -3.72 -3.03
CA ASP A 102 -17.47 -4.01 -1.58
C ASP A 102 -16.44 -5.05 -1.14
N ASP A 103 -16.06 -5.96 -2.05
CA ASP A 103 -15.07 -7.04 -1.82
C ASP A 103 -13.62 -6.59 -2.01
N ARG A 104 -13.37 -5.30 -2.21
CA ARG A 104 -12.05 -4.72 -2.46
C ARG A 104 -11.75 -3.61 -1.47
N ARG A 105 -10.55 -3.61 -0.94
CA ARG A 105 -9.98 -2.46 -0.27
C ARG A 105 -9.06 -1.69 -1.20
N VAL A 106 -9.25 -0.38 -1.31
CA VAL A 106 -8.33 0.50 -2.03
C VAL A 106 -7.87 1.60 -1.11
N THR A 107 -6.56 1.79 -0.99
CA THR A 107 -5.96 2.81 -0.13
C THR A 107 -4.95 3.63 -0.91
N LEU A 108 -5.10 4.94 -0.88
CA LEU A 108 -4.05 5.89 -1.27
C LEU A 108 -3.26 6.27 -0.02
N GLY A 109 -1.96 6.10 -0.06
CA GLY A 109 -1.04 6.50 1.00
C GLY A 109 0.12 7.35 0.50
N GLN A 110 0.78 8.00 1.45
CA GLN A 110 1.91 8.88 1.21
C GLN A 110 3.11 8.45 2.05
N PHE A 111 4.30 8.42 1.45
CA PHE A 111 5.56 8.25 2.17
C PHE A 111 6.02 9.57 2.78
N ARG A 112 6.43 9.53 4.04
CA ARG A 112 6.95 10.67 4.79
C ARG A 112 8.44 10.54 5.09
N LEU A 113 8.88 9.36 5.49
CA LEU A 113 10.24 9.04 5.91
C LEU A 113 10.76 7.82 5.15
N GLY A 114 12.07 7.71 4.94
CA GLY A 114 12.70 6.54 4.35
C GLY A 114 12.31 6.32 2.88
N ARG A 115 12.22 7.38 2.09
CA ARG A 115 11.88 7.27 0.66
C ARG A 115 12.94 6.46 -0.08
N SER A 116 12.46 5.62 -1.01
CA SER A 116 13.32 4.85 -1.90
C SER A 116 14.13 5.75 -2.84
N PRO A 117 15.32 5.31 -3.27
CA PRO A 117 16.11 5.98 -4.31
C PRO A 117 15.38 6.15 -5.64
N LEU A 118 14.35 5.33 -5.90
CA LEU A 118 13.54 5.44 -7.12
C LEU A 118 12.56 6.62 -7.09
N GLY A 119 12.39 7.25 -5.91
CA GLY A 119 11.68 8.52 -5.74
C GLY A 119 10.17 8.39 -5.67
N GLU A 120 9.64 7.27 -5.21
CA GLU A 120 8.22 7.14 -4.88
C GLU A 120 7.83 8.12 -3.78
N THR A 121 6.71 8.79 -3.97
CA THR A 121 6.12 9.71 -2.99
C THR A 121 4.83 9.17 -2.39
N HIS A 122 4.12 8.34 -3.15
CA HIS A 122 2.83 7.76 -2.79
C HIS A 122 2.74 6.29 -3.18
N TYR A 123 1.74 5.63 -2.63
CA TYR A 123 1.37 4.29 -3.05
C TYR A 123 -0.16 4.16 -3.17
N VAL A 124 -0.60 3.29 -4.06
CA VAL A 124 -1.96 2.77 -4.06
C VAL A 124 -1.90 1.29 -3.72
N LEU A 125 -2.63 0.90 -2.68
CA LEU A 125 -2.81 -0.48 -2.28
C LEU A 125 -4.19 -0.93 -2.75
N VAL A 126 -4.25 -2.05 -3.46
CA VAL A 126 -5.48 -2.73 -3.83
C VAL A 126 -5.50 -4.09 -3.15
N GLY A 127 -6.30 -4.22 -2.10
CA GLY A 127 -6.46 -5.45 -1.35
C GLY A 127 -7.67 -6.24 -1.85
N VAL A 128 -7.49 -7.55 -2.03
CA VAL A 128 -8.51 -8.49 -2.50
C VAL A 128 -8.41 -9.82 -1.74
N ASN A 129 -9.41 -10.69 -1.90
CA ASN A 129 -9.51 -11.91 -1.12
C ASN A 129 -8.60 -13.05 -1.63
N ASP A 130 -8.26 -13.06 -2.91
CA ASP A 130 -7.50 -14.13 -3.54
C ASP A 130 -6.69 -13.66 -4.77
N PHE A 131 -5.78 -14.51 -5.23
CA PHE A 131 -4.96 -14.24 -6.41
C PHE A 131 -5.75 -14.15 -7.72
N LYS A 132 -6.83 -14.90 -7.87
CA LYS A 132 -7.66 -14.83 -9.08
C LYS A 132 -8.22 -13.43 -9.25
N THR A 133 -8.73 -12.84 -8.17
CA THR A 133 -9.21 -11.46 -8.15
C THR A 133 -8.06 -10.47 -8.31
N ALA A 134 -6.89 -10.73 -7.70
CA ALA A 134 -5.70 -9.89 -7.84
C ALA A 134 -5.20 -9.80 -9.29
N MET A 135 -5.24 -10.91 -10.04
CA MET A 135 -4.84 -10.94 -11.45
C MET A 135 -5.81 -10.20 -12.36
N ASN A 136 -7.05 -10.01 -11.95
CA ASN A 136 -8.07 -9.36 -12.76
C ASN A 136 -8.89 -8.32 -11.98
N THR A 137 -8.21 -7.35 -11.42
CA THR A 137 -8.87 -6.23 -10.71
C THR A 137 -9.70 -5.34 -11.63
N GLY A 138 -9.60 -5.52 -12.96
CA GLY A 138 -10.38 -4.82 -13.98
C GLY A 138 -11.77 -5.39 -14.24
N LEU A 139 -12.06 -6.64 -13.88
CA LEU A 139 -13.33 -7.34 -14.19
C LEU A 139 -14.57 -6.52 -13.82
N TYR A 140 -14.58 -5.90 -12.66
CA TYR A 140 -15.69 -5.06 -12.23
C TYR A 140 -15.98 -3.92 -13.22
N ARG A 141 -14.94 -3.28 -13.75
CA ARG A 141 -15.08 -2.20 -14.73
C ARG A 141 -15.57 -2.71 -16.09
N GLU A 142 -15.15 -3.91 -16.47
CA GLU A 142 -15.57 -4.54 -17.73
C GLU A 142 -17.06 -4.89 -17.71
N SER A 143 -17.56 -5.32 -16.54
CA SER A 143 -18.98 -5.67 -16.36
C SER A 143 -19.88 -4.45 -16.05
N ASN A 144 -19.29 -3.28 -15.70
CA ASN A 144 -20.01 -2.07 -15.34
C ASN A 144 -19.62 -0.90 -16.26
N LYS A 145 -20.50 -0.58 -17.24
CA LYS A 145 -20.26 0.45 -18.25
C LYS A 145 -19.98 1.83 -17.64
N ASP A 146 -20.69 2.21 -16.58
CA ASP A 146 -20.53 3.51 -15.92
C ASP A 146 -19.20 3.59 -15.20
N ALA A 147 -18.81 2.51 -14.50
CA ALA A 147 -17.50 2.42 -13.85
C ALA A 147 -16.36 2.47 -14.88
N LYS A 148 -16.52 1.83 -16.03
CA LYS A 148 -15.55 1.85 -17.14
C LYS A 148 -15.38 3.26 -17.70
N THR A 149 -16.49 3.95 -17.97
CA THR A 149 -16.48 5.33 -18.47
C THR A 149 -15.85 6.29 -17.45
N ALA A 150 -16.25 6.17 -16.17
CA ALA A 150 -15.70 6.97 -15.09
C ALA A 150 -14.20 6.71 -14.87
N TRP A 151 -13.75 5.46 -15.05
CA TRP A 151 -12.33 5.12 -14.99
C TRP A 151 -11.53 5.80 -16.10
N GLY A 152 -12.02 5.76 -17.36
CA GLY A 152 -11.39 6.46 -18.47
C GLY A 152 -11.19 7.94 -18.16
N LYS A 153 -12.25 8.62 -17.71
CA LYS A 153 -12.17 10.02 -17.30
C LYS A 153 -11.21 10.26 -16.13
N TYR A 154 -11.21 9.38 -15.14
CA TYR A 154 -10.25 9.47 -14.02
C TYR A 154 -8.80 9.37 -14.52
N MET A 155 -8.51 8.45 -15.44
CA MET A 155 -7.17 8.30 -16.02
C MET A 155 -6.76 9.53 -16.83
N GLU A 156 -7.68 10.14 -17.59
CA GLU A 156 -7.45 11.41 -18.30
C GLU A 156 -7.18 12.56 -17.31
N ASP A 157 -7.97 12.65 -16.24
CA ASP A 157 -7.83 13.71 -15.22
C ASP A 157 -6.48 13.64 -14.48
N ILE A 158 -5.87 12.45 -14.34
CA ILE A 158 -4.58 12.26 -13.68
C ILE A 158 -3.40 12.08 -14.64
N ASP A 159 -3.62 12.18 -15.94
CA ASP A 159 -2.53 12.13 -16.92
C ASP A 159 -1.51 13.25 -16.66
N GLY A 160 -0.23 12.89 -16.69
CA GLY A 160 0.86 13.80 -16.33
C GLY A 160 0.98 14.17 -14.84
N VAL A 161 -0.01 13.74 -14.00
CA VAL A 161 0.00 13.98 -12.54
C VAL A 161 0.75 12.90 -11.79
N ILE A 162 0.71 11.68 -12.29
CA ILE A 162 1.34 10.52 -11.66
C ILE A 162 2.29 9.82 -12.63
N LYS A 163 3.34 9.25 -12.07
CA LYS A 163 4.23 8.30 -12.75
C LYS A 163 4.28 7.00 -11.95
N LEU A 164 3.91 5.90 -12.59
CA LEU A 164 4.12 4.57 -12.02
C LEU A 164 5.62 4.27 -11.99
N ILE A 165 6.15 3.98 -10.80
CA ILE A 165 7.57 3.65 -10.60
C ILE A 165 7.77 2.14 -10.62
N ARG A 166 6.95 1.42 -9.84
CA ARG A 166 6.97 -0.04 -9.77
C ARG A 166 5.67 -0.60 -9.26
N THR A 167 5.48 -1.90 -9.40
CA THR A 167 4.40 -2.67 -8.82
C THR A 167 4.94 -3.83 -8.00
N SER A 168 4.18 -4.25 -6.99
CA SER A 168 4.42 -5.48 -6.27
C SER A 168 3.12 -6.12 -5.84
N THR A 169 3.13 -7.44 -5.66
CA THR A 169 2.03 -8.20 -5.08
C THR A 169 2.54 -8.95 -3.86
N ARG A 170 1.83 -8.83 -2.75
CA ARG A 170 2.18 -9.49 -1.49
C ARG A 170 0.99 -10.19 -0.86
N VAL A 171 1.27 -11.21 -0.06
CA VAL A 171 0.27 -11.98 0.69
C VAL A 171 0.50 -11.82 2.17
N MET A 172 -0.56 -11.56 2.92
CA MET A 172 -0.50 -11.52 4.38
C MET A 172 -0.35 -12.93 4.92
N VAL A 173 0.75 -13.19 5.61
CA VAL A 173 1.05 -14.48 6.26
C VAL A 173 0.91 -14.44 7.78
N GLY A 174 0.83 -13.23 8.37
CA GLY A 174 0.61 -13.05 9.80
C GLY A 174 0.06 -11.67 10.16
N LYS A 175 -0.69 -11.63 11.28
CA LYS A 175 -1.23 -10.40 11.87
C LYS A 175 -1.29 -10.55 13.38
N TRP A 176 -0.81 -9.52 14.12
CA TRP A 176 -0.80 -9.44 15.58
C TRP A 176 -1.28 -8.10 16.13
#